data_7108b87c9966c2fd5053da0ef64ee2fe
#
_entry.id   7108b87c9966c2fd5053da0ef64ee2fe
#
_cell.length_a   1.000
_cell.length_b   1.000
_cell.length_c   1.000
_cell.angle_alpha   90.00
_cell.angle_beta   90.00
_cell.angle_gamma   90.00
#
_symmetry.space_group_name_H-M   'P 1'
#
loop_
_entity.id
_entity.type
_entity.pdbx_description
1 polymer ?
#
loop_
_entity_poly.entity_id
_entity_poly.type
_entity_poly.pdbx_seq_one_letter_code
_entity_poly.pdbx_strand_id
1 'polypeptide(L)'
;MVYVFLADGFEETEAIAPIDMLHRAGKEVTTVGVTGKTVTSSHGISVIADMTEDEFTDDSTNTDDIEMIILPGGMPGTLNEEASLVVQVAIDYCAENNIPIGAICAAPSILGHKGLLNGKNAIC
;
A
#
# COMPACT_ATOMS: atom_id res chain seq x y z
N MET A 1 -4.87 -4.19 12.16
CA MET A 1 -3.87 -4.63 11.17
C MET A 1 -3.54 -3.51 10.20
N VAL A 2 -2.26 -3.27 9.98
CA VAL A 2 -1.79 -2.33 8.96
C VAL A 2 -1.38 -3.14 7.72
N TYR A 3 -1.91 -2.76 6.56
CA TYR A 3 -1.56 -3.42 5.29
C TYR A 3 -0.68 -2.51 4.46
N VAL A 4 0.42 -3.05 3.97
CA VAL A 4 1.34 -2.36 3.07
C VAL A 4 1.29 -3.04 1.71
N PHE A 5 0.87 -2.30 0.69
CA PHE A 5 0.76 -2.83 -0.67
C PHE A 5 2.08 -2.66 -1.40
N LEU A 6 2.63 -3.77 -1.89
CA LEU A 6 3.92 -3.78 -2.61
C LEU A 6 3.70 -4.21 -4.05
N ALA A 7 4.15 -3.38 -4.99
CA ALA A 7 4.10 -3.68 -6.41
C ALA A 7 5.51 -3.59 -7.01
N ASP A 8 5.79 -4.34 -8.06
CA ASP A 8 7.10 -4.30 -8.71
C ASP A 8 7.47 -2.85 -9.05
N GLY A 9 8.71 -2.49 -8.72
CA GLY A 9 9.20 -1.12 -8.87
C GLY A 9 8.96 -0.22 -7.65
N PHE A 10 8.51 -0.78 -6.51
CA PHE A 10 8.36 0.00 -5.29
C PHE A 10 9.71 0.50 -4.78
N GLU A 11 9.70 1.59 -3.99
CA GLU A 11 10.92 2.10 -3.37
C GLU A 11 11.10 1.40 -2.02
N GLU A 12 12.19 0.62 -1.87
CA GLU A 12 12.41 -0.24 -0.71
C GLU A 12 12.51 0.51 0.60
N THR A 13 13.14 1.68 0.63
CA THR A 13 13.26 2.46 1.85
C THR A 13 11.90 2.96 2.31
N GLU A 14 11.07 3.42 1.36
CA GLU A 14 9.74 3.94 1.66
C GLU A 14 8.77 2.85 2.13
N ALA A 15 9.02 1.61 1.75
CA ALA A 15 8.23 0.47 2.19
C ALA A 15 8.75 -0.10 3.51
N ILE A 16 10.04 -0.41 3.59
CA ILE A 16 10.62 -1.16 4.70
C ILE A 16 10.73 -0.31 5.97
N ALA A 17 11.07 0.97 5.84
CA ALA A 17 11.21 1.84 7.01
C ALA A 17 9.90 1.94 7.82
N PRO A 18 8.73 2.23 7.20
CA PRO A 18 7.47 2.23 7.94
C PRO A 18 7.13 0.87 8.55
N ILE A 19 7.40 -0.22 7.83
CA ILE A 19 7.15 -1.58 8.33
C ILE A 19 7.97 -1.83 9.59
N ASP A 20 9.26 -1.52 9.57
CA ASP A 20 10.14 -1.72 10.71
C ASP A 20 9.68 -0.87 11.91
N MET A 21 9.38 0.41 11.66
CA MET A 21 8.96 1.31 12.73
C MET A 21 7.64 0.89 13.36
N LEU A 22 6.69 0.43 12.56
CA LEU A 22 5.40 -0.05 13.08
C LEU A 22 5.56 -1.34 13.90
N HIS A 23 6.43 -2.26 13.45
CA HIS A 23 6.74 -3.46 14.23
C HIS A 23 7.37 -3.10 15.58
N ARG A 24 8.30 -2.14 15.60
CA ARG A 24 8.92 -1.67 16.85
C ARG A 24 7.91 -1.00 17.78
N ALA A 25 6.86 -0.42 17.22
CA ALA A 25 5.78 0.19 18.02
C ALA A 25 4.72 -0.83 18.47
N GLY A 26 4.93 -2.11 18.21
CA GLY A 26 4.01 -3.18 18.62
C GLY A 26 2.80 -3.35 17.72
N LYS A 27 2.81 -2.76 16.51
CA LYS A 27 1.73 -2.91 15.54
C LYS A 27 1.90 -4.17 14.70
N GLU A 28 0.78 -4.80 14.36
CA GLU A 28 0.78 -5.89 13.38
C GLU A 28 0.73 -5.31 11.98
N VAL A 29 1.65 -5.76 11.13
CA VAL A 29 1.78 -5.29 9.75
C VAL A 29 1.81 -6.49 8.82
N THR A 30 1.01 -6.42 7.77
CA THR A 30 0.95 -7.45 6.73
C THR A 30 1.28 -6.82 5.39
N THR A 31 2.20 -7.41 4.64
CA THR A 31 2.50 -6.97 3.28
C THR A 31 1.66 -7.72 2.27
N VAL A 32 1.14 -7.00 1.28
CA VAL A 32 0.30 -7.56 0.21
C VAL A 32 1.02 -7.35 -1.12
N GLY A 33 1.36 -8.44 -1.78
CA GLY A 33 2.01 -8.40 -3.09
C GLY A 33 0.99 -8.18 -4.21
N VAL A 34 1.04 -7.00 -4.83
CA VAL A 34 0.12 -6.60 -5.89
C VAL A 34 0.46 -7.29 -7.20
N THR A 35 1.76 -7.43 -7.49
CA THR A 35 2.25 -8.04 -8.73
C THR A 35 2.66 -9.50 -8.55
N GLY A 36 2.43 -10.07 -7.37
CA GLY A 36 2.75 -11.46 -7.04
C GLY A 36 3.26 -11.60 -5.61
N LYS A 37 3.54 -12.82 -5.21
CA LYS A 37 4.04 -13.12 -3.86
C LYS A 37 5.46 -12.59 -3.66
N THR A 38 6.31 -12.70 -4.68
CA THR A 38 7.65 -12.12 -4.70
C THR A 38 7.58 -10.80 -5.45
N VAL A 39 7.98 -9.72 -4.79
CA VAL A 39 7.91 -8.36 -5.34
C VAL A 39 9.31 -7.77 -5.37
N THR A 40 9.69 -7.18 -6.49
CA THR A 40 11.04 -6.63 -6.68
C THR A 40 11.00 -5.11 -6.68
N SER A 41 11.83 -4.50 -5.84
CA SER A 41 11.92 -3.04 -5.73
C SER A 41 12.53 -2.40 -6.97
N SER A 42 12.46 -1.06 -7.02
CA SER A 42 13.05 -0.28 -8.11
C SER A 42 14.57 -0.43 -8.21
N HIS A 43 15.23 -0.84 -7.15
CA HIS A 43 16.68 -1.06 -7.10
C HIS A 43 17.05 -2.55 -7.13
N GLY A 44 16.11 -3.43 -7.50
CA GLY A 44 16.40 -4.85 -7.69
C GLY A 44 16.38 -5.70 -6.42
N ILE A 45 15.85 -5.18 -5.32
CA ILE A 45 15.73 -5.95 -4.07
C ILE A 45 14.39 -6.68 -4.07
N SER A 46 14.45 -8.01 -4.06
CA SER A 46 13.23 -8.83 -4.02
C SER A 46 12.84 -9.16 -2.60
N VAL A 47 11.56 -9.04 -2.31
CA VAL A 47 10.99 -9.41 -1.01
C VAL A 47 9.84 -10.38 -1.23
N ILE A 48 9.57 -11.20 -0.22
CA ILE A 48 8.41 -12.09 -0.23
C ILE A 48 7.33 -11.43 0.61
N ALA A 49 6.21 -11.11 -0.03
CA ALA A 49 5.06 -10.54 0.67
C ALA A 49 4.39 -11.60 1.55
N ASP A 50 3.69 -11.16 2.58
CA ASP A 50 2.95 -12.06 3.46
C ASP A 50 1.78 -12.72 2.74
N MET A 51 1.13 -11.98 1.83
CA MET A 51 0.04 -12.51 1.01
C MET A 51 0.01 -11.83 -0.35
N THR A 52 -0.68 -12.47 -1.30
CA THR A 52 -0.97 -11.87 -2.60
C THR A 52 -2.23 -11.01 -2.51
N GLU A 53 -2.49 -10.20 -3.55
CA GLU A 53 -3.74 -9.41 -3.58
C GLU A 53 -4.98 -10.31 -3.67
N ASP A 54 -4.87 -11.48 -4.31
CA ASP A 54 -5.97 -12.43 -4.36
C ASP A 54 -6.28 -13.00 -2.98
N GLU A 55 -5.24 -13.37 -2.22
CA GLU A 55 -5.39 -13.83 -0.85
C GLU A 55 -6.00 -12.75 0.05
N PHE A 56 -5.65 -11.49 -0.19
CA PHE A 56 -6.22 -10.37 0.55
C PHE A 56 -7.73 -10.25 0.30
N THR A 57 -8.17 -10.39 -0.94
CA THR A 57 -9.59 -10.26 -1.30
C THR A 57 -10.41 -11.51 -1.00
N ASP A 58 -9.79 -12.69 -1.01
CA ASP A 58 -10.49 -13.96 -0.75
C ASP A 58 -10.98 -14.09 0.69
N ASP A 59 -10.37 -13.36 1.62
CA ASP A 59 -10.77 -13.37 3.03
C ASP A 59 -11.34 -12.01 3.42
N SER A 60 -12.66 -11.92 3.55
CA SER A 60 -13.35 -10.70 3.92
C SER A 60 -12.95 -10.16 5.30
N THR A 61 -12.40 -11.01 6.18
CA THR A 61 -11.91 -10.55 7.49
C THR A 61 -10.73 -9.60 7.34
N ASN A 62 -9.97 -9.67 6.25
CA ASN A 62 -8.89 -8.73 6.00
C ASN A 62 -9.42 -7.30 5.89
N THR A 63 -10.52 -7.09 5.15
CA THR A 63 -11.14 -5.78 5.01
C THR A 63 -11.69 -5.28 6.35
N ASP A 64 -12.32 -6.15 7.13
CA ASP A 64 -12.88 -5.78 8.43
C ASP A 64 -11.80 -5.43 9.45
N ASP A 65 -10.58 -5.90 9.26
CA ASP A 65 -9.45 -5.75 10.18
C ASP A 65 -8.53 -4.57 9.82
N ILE A 66 -8.85 -3.80 8.79
CA ILE A 66 -7.99 -2.69 8.35
C ILE A 66 -8.04 -1.54 9.36
N GLU A 67 -6.89 -1.18 9.95
CA GLU A 67 -6.76 0.04 10.72
C GLU A 67 -5.99 1.13 9.96
N MET A 68 -5.22 0.75 8.92
CA MET A 68 -4.49 1.67 8.06
C MET A 68 -3.97 0.91 6.83
N ILE A 69 -3.88 1.58 5.70
CA ILE A 69 -3.14 1.07 4.54
C ILE A 69 -1.98 2.02 4.22
N ILE A 70 -0.91 1.46 3.68
CA ILE A 70 0.29 2.21 3.30
C ILE A 70 0.63 1.91 1.84
N LEU A 71 0.84 2.98 1.08
CA LEU A 71 1.22 2.94 -0.34
C LEU A 71 2.62 3.53 -0.49
N PRO A 72 3.67 2.71 -0.57
CA PRO A 72 5.02 3.20 -0.84
C PRO A 72 5.09 3.79 -2.24
N GLY A 73 6.03 4.71 -2.45
CA GLY A 73 6.28 5.28 -3.77
C GLY A 73 7.20 4.42 -4.62
N GLY A 74 7.93 5.08 -5.50
CA GLY A 74 8.80 4.45 -6.48
C GLY A 74 8.12 4.30 -7.83
N MET A 75 8.93 4.14 -8.86
CA MET A 75 8.46 3.92 -10.23
C MET A 75 9.13 2.68 -10.80
N PRO A 76 8.39 1.79 -11.48
CA PRO A 76 6.96 1.89 -11.81
C PRO A 76 6.00 1.41 -10.70
N GLY A 77 6.47 1.24 -9.45
CA GLY A 77 5.64 0.72 -8.36
C GLY A 77 4.33 1.49 -8.19
N THR A 78 4.39 2.83 -8.18
CA THR A 78 3.19 3.67 -8.07
C THR A 78 2.20 3.41 -9.20
N LEU A 79 2.68 3.26 -10.43
CA LEU A 79 1.82 2.96 -11.59
C LEU A 79 1.19 1.57 -11.47
N ASN A 80 1.95 0.60 -10.99
CA ASN A 80 1.45 -0.77 -10.79
C ASN A 80 0.41 -0.82 -9.66
N GLU A 81 0.61 -0.07 -8.60
CA GLU A 81 -0.37 0.06 -7.53
C GLU A 81 -1.66 0.69 -8.03
N GLU A 82 -1.54 1.78 -8.79
CA GLU A 82 -2.70 2.49 -9.33
C GLU A 82 -3.50 1.61 -10.31
N ALA A 83 -2.83 0.75 -11.05
CA ALA A 83 -3.47 -0.15 -12.01
C ALA A 83 -4.19 -1.33 -11.32
N SER A 84 -3.92 -1.60 -10.05
CA SER A 84 -4.53 -2.73 -9.33
C SER A 84 -5.94 -2.39 -8.88
N LEU A 85 -6.90 -3.21 -9.31
CA LEU A 85 -8.29 -3.07 -8.85
C LEU A 85 -8.40 -3.28 -7.33
N VAL A 86 -7.62 -4.21 -6.80
CA VAL A 86 -7.62 -4.51 -5.35
C VAL A 86 -7.16 -3.29 -4.55
N VAL A 87 -6.10 -2.63 -5.00
CA VAL A 87 -5.61 -1.40 -4.36
C VAL A 87 -6.66 -0.29 -4.44
N GLN A 88 -7.30 -0.12 -5.61
CA GLN A 88 -8.35 0.88 -5.79
C GLN A 88 -9.52 0.65 -4.86
N VAL A 89 -9.98 -0.58 -4.73
CA VAL A 89 -11.09 -0.94 -3.83
C VAL A 89 -10.70 -0.73 -2.36
N ALA A 90 -9.48 -1.08 -1.99
CA ALA A 90 -8.98 -0.86 -0.63
C ALA A 90 -8.93 0.63 -0.28
N ILE A 91 -8.50 1.47 -1.22
CA ILE A 91 -8.49 2.93 -1.04
C ILE A 91 -9.91 3.45 -0.84
N ASP A 92 -10.84 3.04 -1.69
CA ASP A 92 -12.24 3.47 -1.58
C ASP A 92 -12.85 3.05 -0.24
N TYR A 93 -12.61 1.83 0.18
CA TYR A 93 -13.09 1.34 1.48
C TYR A 93 -12.54 2.18 2.63
N CYS A 94 -11.24 2.46 2.63
CA CYS A 94 -10.62 3.26 3.67
C CYS A 94 -11.16 4.69 3.68
N ALA A 95 -11.34 5.30 2.50
CA ALA A 95 -11.86 6.65 2.39
C ALA A 95 -13.30 6.74 2.91
N GLU A 96 -14.14 5.76 2.58
CA GLU A 96 -15.56 5.73 3.00
C GLU A 96 -15.70 5.46 4.50
N ASN A 97 -14.76 4.76 5.12
CA ASN A 97 -14.82 4.37 6.52
C ASN A 97 -13.90 5.20 7.42
N ASN A 98 -13.32 6.28 6.90
CA ASN A 98 -12.41 7.15 7.65
C ASN A 98 -11.19 6.41 8.22
N ILE A 99 -10.69 5.43 7.48
CA ILE A 99 -9.48 4.68 7.83
C ILE A 99 -8.27 5.39 7.24
N PRO A 100 -7.21 5.63 8.02
CA PRO A 100 -6.02 6.33 7.53
C PRO A 100 -5.36 5.64 6.34
N ILE A 101 -4.90 6.45 5.39
CA ILE A 101 -4.13 6.01 4.23
C ILE A 101 -2.79 6.75 4.25
N GLY A 102 -1.70 5.99 4.38
CA GLY A 102 -0.35 6.55 4.24
C GLY A 102 0.10 6.39 2.79
N ALA A 103 0.54 7.49 2.18
CA ALA A 103 1.09 7.47 0.83
C ALA A 103 2.29 8.42 0.78
N ILE A 104 3.37 8.00 0.16
CA ILE A 104 4.61 8.76 0.18
C ILE A 104 5.21 8.89 -1.22
N CYS A 105 5.96 9.96 -1.44
CA CYS A 105 6.70 10.29 -2.66
C CYS A 105 5.77 10.38 -3.87
N ALA A 106 5.80 9.43 -4.79
CA ALA A 106 4.94 9.41 -5.97
C ALA A 106 3.52 8.86 -5.68
N ALA A 107 3.35 8.07 -4.62
CA ALA A 107 2.09 7.39 -4.33
C ALA A 107 0.90 8.32 -4.04
N PRO A 108 1.07 9.53 -3.45
CA PRO A 108 -0.06 10.44 -3.29
C PRO A 108 -0.79 10.78 -4.59
N SER A 109 -0.14 10.64 -5.75
CA SER A 109 -0.79 10.85 -7.05
C SER A 109 -1.97 9.91 -7.26
N ILE A 110 -1.91 8.69 -6.71
CA ILE A 110 -3.02 7.72 -6.78
C ILE A 110 -4.26 8.31 -6.11
N LEU A 111 -4.09 8.88 -4.93
CA LEU A 111 -5.17 9.52 -4.18
C LEU A 111 -5.65 10.79 -4.86
N GLY A 112 -4.72 11.56 -5.45
CA GLY A 112 -5.03 12.77 -6.20
C GLY A 112 -5.91 12.50 -7.41
N HIS A 113 -5.61 11.44 -8.17
CA HIS A 113 -6.40 11.04 -9.32
C HIS A 113 -7.83 10.61 -8.94
N LYS A 114 -8.04 10.21 -7.71
CA LYS A 114 -9.37 9.85 -7.18
C LYS A 114 -10.10 11.04 -6.54
N GLY A 115 -9.49 12.21 -6.52
CA GLY A 115 -10.06 13.40 -5.91
C GLY A 115 -10.01 13.43 -4.38
N LEU A 116 -9.32 12.49 -3.74
CA LEU A 116 -9.28 12.37 -2.28
C LEU A 116 -8.40 13.43 -1.61
N LEU A 117 -7.53 14.10 -2.37
CA LEU A 117 -6.64 15.13 -1.84
C LEU A 117 -7.20 16.55 -1.99
N ASN A 118 -8.41 16.70 -2.54
CA ASN A 118 -9.03 18.00 -2.69
C ASN A 118 -9.18 18.69 -1.32
N GLY A 119 -8.67 19.92 -1.22
CA GLY A 119 -8.71 20.70 0.02
C GLY A 119 -7.66 20.29 1.04
N LYS A 120 -6.74 19.40 0.72
CA LYS A 120 -5.67 18.94 1.59
C LYS A 120 -4.31 19.40 1.08
N ASN A 121 -3.37 19.60 2.01
CA ASN A 121 -1.99 19.90 1.67
C ASN A 121 -1.28 18.59 1.30
N ALA A 122 -0.82 18.49 0.06
CA ALA A 122 -0.14 17.30 -0.43
C ALA A 122 0.93 17.68 -1.45
N ILE A 123 1.93 16.81 -1.57
CA ILE A 123 3.00 16.95 -2.56
C ILE A 123 3.37 15.55 -3.07
N CYS A 124 3.72 15.45 -4.34
CA CYS A 124 4.18 14.19 -4.93
C CYS A 124 5.11 14.44 -6.14
#